data_56bf912a4ccd9f197704bfd9d99a02eb
#
_entry.id   56bf912a4ccd9f197704bfd9d99a02eb
#
_cell.length_a   1.000
_cell.length_b   1.000
_cell.length_c   1.000
_cell.angle_alpha   90.00
_cell.angle_beta   90.00
_cell.angle_gamma   90.00
#
_symmetry.space_group_name_H-M   'P 1'
#
loop_
_entity.id
_entity.type
_entity.pdbx_description
1 polymer ?
#
loop_
_entity_poly.entity_id
_entity_poly.type
_entity_poly.pdbx_seq_one_letter_code
_entity_poly.pdbx_strand_id
1 'polypeptide(L)'
;RIVSLCGGFKDNVIPNACECVIATNSEIGDYLAKFAKSSVPDSDKGLKITAEKAEKADKCLTDKSTADVVKFLSGFKSGVVAMSRSMPGLVESSQNLGIANISGGYFNAVMSVRSSVKPEKQRLIDGIRELAAHYGAELNIHGDYPAWEYRENSRLRDKMTEVFEKMYGKKPTVETVHAGLECGLLGEKIAGFDAVSLGPDMWDIHTANEHLSVSSTKRVYEFL
;
A
#
# COMPACT_ATOMS: atom_id res chain seq x y z
N ARG A 1 6.16 23.27 17.16
CA ARG A 1 7.14 22.92 16.12
C ARG A 1 7.51 21.44 16.24
N ILE A 2 7.74 20.78 15.13
CA ILE A 2 8.21 19.39 15.13
C ILE A 2 9.73 19.36 15.36
N VAL A 3 10.16 18.50 16.27
CA VAL A 3 11.57 18.18 16.55
C VAL A 3 11.97 16.95 15.76
N SER A 4 11.21 15.87 15.89
CA SER A 4 11.42 14.63 15.16
C SER A 4 10.10 13.96 14.85
N LEU A 5 10.11 13.12 13.82
CA LEU A 5 9.00 12.26 13.41
C LEU A 5 9.58 10.95 12.93
N CYS A 6 9.00 9.85 13.39
CA CYS A 6 9.33 8.50 12.91
C CYS A 6 8.06 7.66 12.89
N GLY A 7 7.60 7.31 11.71
CA GLY A 7 6.40 6.49 11.51
C GLY A 7 6.60 5.47 10.40
N GLY A 8 6.16 4.23 10.66
CA GLY A 8 6.29 3.13 9.72
C GLY A 8 7.72 2.58 9.57
N PHE A 9 7.83 1.42 8.93
CA PHE A 9 9.11 0.72 8.74
C PHE A 9 9.27 0.08 7.35
N LYS A 10 8.17 -0.07 6.59
CA LYS A 10 8.16 -0.57 5.21
C LYS A 10 7.18 0.22 4.36
N ASP A 11 7.51 0.42 3.11
CA ASP A 11 6.72 1.14 2.10
C ASP A 11 5.36 0.48 1.81
N ASN A 12 5.34 -0.85 1.81
CA ASN A 12 4.17 -1.66 1.47
C ASN A 12 3.39 -2.20 2.68
N VAL A 13 3.65 -1.67 3.87
CA VAL A 13 2.96 -2.02 5.12
C VAL A 13 2.22 -0.80 5.66
N ILE A 14 1.00 -0.98 6.13
CA ILE A 14 0.27 0.06 6.85
C ILE A 14 1.01 0.33 8.17
N PRO A 15 1.42 1.58 8.46
CA PRO A 15 2.11 1.91 9.69
C PRO A 15 1.29 1.55 10.93
N ASN A 16 1.90 0.83 11.86
CA ASN A 16 1.27 0.43 13.11
C ASN A 16 1.76 1.25 14.32
N ALA A 17 2.76 2.10 14.13
CA ALA A 17 3.30 2.97 15.15
C ALA A 17 3.88 4.25 14.54
N CYS A 18 3.79 5.33 15.30
CA CYS A 18 4.42 6.60 14.96
C CYS A 18 4.82 7.31 16.26
N GLU A 19 6.02 7.87 16.28
CA GLU A 19 6.52 8.73 17.34
C GLU A 19 6.79 10.12 16.79
N CYS A 20 6.37 11.15 17.52
CA CYS A 20 6.60 12.54 17.14
C CYS A 20 7.01 13.34 18.37
N VAL A 21 8.18 13.96 18.33
CA VAL A 21 8.61 14.90 19.35
C VAL A 21 8.29 16.31 18.88
N ILE A 22 7.61 17.07 19.74
CA ILE A 22 7.23 18.44 19.45
C ILE A 22 7.73 19.40 20.53
N ALA A 23 8.15 20.59 20.11
CA ALA A 23 8.42 21.72 20.98
C ALA A 23 7.18 22.62 21.05
N THR A 24 6.63 22.80 22.25
CA THR A 24 5.43 23.60 22.51
C THR A 24 5.49 24.30 23.83
N ASN A 25 4.81 25.44 23.94
CA ASN A 25 4.60 26.15 25.20
C ASN A 25 3.25 25.80 25.85
N SER A 26 2.48 24.89 25.25
CA SER A 26 1.15 24.50 25.69
C SER A 26 1.15 23.11 26.29
N GLU A 27 0.34 22.88 27.32
CA GLU A 27 0.01 21.54 27.79
C GLU A 27 -0.87 20.84 26.76
N ILE A 28 -0.40 19.71 26.24
CA ILE A 28 -1.07 18.96 25.15
C ILE A 28 -1.74 17.67 25.61
N GLY A 29 -1.46 17.21 26.84
CA GLY A 29 -1.96 15.93 27.34
C GLY A 29 -3.48 15.79 27.28
N ASP A 30 -4.19 16.81 27.78
CA ASP A 30 -5.66 16.84 27.76
C ASP A 30 -6.23 16.89 26.34
N TYR A 31 -5.56 17.63 25.44
CA TYR A 31 -5.95 17.68 24.02
C TYR A 31 -5.83 16.32 23.35
N LEU A 32 -4.70 15.61 23.56
CA LEU A 32 -4.47 14.28 23.02
C LEU A 32 -5.44 13.23 23.59
N ALA A 33 -5.71 13.32 24.90
CA ALA A 33 -6.71 12.44 25.53
C ALA A 33 -8.12 12.66 24.97
N LYS A 34 -8.48 13.89 24.67
CA LYS A 34 -9.75 14.23 24.02
C LYS A 34 -9.77 13.76 22.57
N PHE A 35 -8.69 13.99 21.82
CA PHE A 35 -8.56 13.54 20.43
C PHE A 35 -8.68 12.01 20.32
N ALA A 36 -8.00 11.26 21.18
CA ALA A 36 -8.05 9.80 21.20
C ALA A 36 -9.48 9.25 21.41
N LYS A 37 -10.32 9.99 22.14
CA LYS A 37 -11.71 9.60 22.41
C LYS A 37 -12.69 9.96 21.30
N SER A 38 -12.43 11.02 20.55
CA SER A 38 -13.42 11.61 19.63
C SER A 38 -13.08 11.49 18.14
N SER A 39 -11.81 11.20 17.82
CA SER A 39 -11.33 11.28 16.44
C SER A 39 -10.77 9.95 15.89
N VAL A 40 -10.68 8.93 16.74
CA VAL A 40 -10.23 7.59 16.31
C VAL A 40 -11.41 6.85 15.69
N PRO A 41 -11.30 6.40 14.43
CA PRO A 41 -12.35 5.63 13.77
C PRO A 41 -12.62 4.30 14.49
N ASP A 42 -13.81 3.76 14.32
CA ASP A 42 -14.18 2.46 14.87
C ASP A 42 -13.30 1.30 14.36
N SER A 43 -12.73 1.43 13.17
CA SER A 43 -11.75 0.50 12.60
C SER A 43 -10.45 0.45 13.42
N ASP A 44 -10.11 1.51 14.15
CA ASP A 44 -8.85 1.68 14.85
C ASP A 44 -9.01 1.71 16.38
N LYS A 45 -10.03 1.02 16.91
CA LYS A 45 -10.30 0.93 18.37
C LYS A 45 -9.10 0.47 19.22
N GLY A 46 -8.12 -0.19 18.60
CA GLY A 46 -6.87 -0.59 19.25
C GLY A 46 -5.81 0.50 19.32
N LEU A 47 -6.01 1.66 18.69
CA LEU A 47 -5.04 2.75 18.67
C LEU A 47 -4.86 3.33 20.09
N LYS A 48 -3.61 3.38 20.54
CA LYS A 48 -3.21 4.00 21.80
C LYS A 48 -2.41 5.25 21.49
N ILE A 49 -2.83 6.36 22.05
CA ILE A 49 -2.13 7.64 21.94
C ILE A 49 -1.64 8.01 23.35
N THR A 50 -0.34 8.15 23.50
CA THR A 50 0.30 8.57 24.75
C THR A 50 1.11 9.83 24.52
N ALA A 51 1.28 10.63 25.53
CA ALA A 51 2.18 11.78 25.51
C ALA A 51 2.99 11.80 26.81
N GLU A 52 4.27 12.02 26.67
CA GLU A 52 5.19 12.16 27.77
C GLU A 52 6.14 13.33 27.54
N LYS A 53 6.75 13.81 28.60
CA LYS A 53 7.72 14.90 28.51
C LYS A 53 9.04 14.34 27.95
N ALA A 54 9.45 14.85 26.78
CA ALA A 54 10.74 14.54 26.18
C ALA A 54 11.87 15.40 26.74
N GLU A 55 13.10 14.98 26.50
CA GLU A 55 14.27 15.81 26.78
C GLU A 55 14.27 17.09 25.94
N LYS A 56 14.96 18.11 26.45
CA LYS A 56 15.06 19.39 25.74
C LYS A 56 15.83 19.19 24.42
N ALA A 57 15.21 19.57 23.34
CA ALA A 57 15.84 19.53 22.02
C ALA A 57 16.51 20.87 21.69
N ASP A 58 17.70 20.82 21.12
CA ASP A 58 18.46 22.00 20.68
C ASP A 58 17.96 22.55 19.34
N LYS A 59 17.30 21.72 18.52
CA LYS A 59 16.82 22.05 17.18
C LYS A 59 15.40 21.55 16.95
N CYS A 60 14.63 22.33 16.20
CA CYS A 60 13.32 21.94 15.70
C CYS A 60 13.11 22.52 14.29
N LEU A 61 12.11 22.04 13.59
CA LEU A 61 11.70 22.66 12.32
C LEU A 61 11.21 24.09 12.55
N THR A 62 11.33 24.91 11.53
CA THR A 62 10.71 26.25 11.53
C THR A 62 9.18 26.15 11.59
N ASP A 63 8.49 27.23 11.90
CA ASP A 63 7.02 27.24 11.88
C ASP A 63 6.48 26.92 10.48
N LYS A 64 7.11 27.47 9.44
CA LYS A 64 6.76 27.18 8.05
C LYS A 64 6.95 25.69 7.72
N SER A 65 8.12 25.14 7.98
CA SER A 65 8.41 23.74 7.69
C SER A 65 7.50 22.78 8.49
N THR A 66 7.20 23.11 9.74
CA THR A 66 6.22 22.36 10.56
C THR A 66 4.84 22.37 9.91
N ALA A 67 4.37 23.55 9.49
CA ALA A 67 3.07 23.69 8.84
C ALA A 67 3.03 22.94 7.50
N ASP A 68 4.09 22.98 6.71
CA ASP A 68 4.18 22.29 5.42
C ASP A 68 4.14 20.75 5.61
N VAL A 69 4.89 20.21 6.58
CA VAL A 69 4.85 18.78 6.91
C VAL A 69 3.45 18.35 7.38
N VAL A 70 2.82 19.11 8.27
CA VAL A 70 1.47 18.81 8.76
C VAL A 70 0.46 18.84 7.63
N LYS A 71 0.51 19.83 6.73
CA LYS A 71 -0.38 19.94 5.57
C LYS A 71 -0.16 18.81 4.58
N PHE A 72 1.10 18.44 4.31
CA PHE A 72 1.43 17.30 3.46
C PHE A 72 0.80 16.02 4.01
N LEU A 73 1.05 15.70 5.29
CA LEU A 73 0.54 14.50 5.95
C LEU A 73 -1.01 14.48 5.98
N SER A 74 -1.64 15.62 6.21
CA SER A 74 -3.10 15.74 6.23
C SER A 74 -3.72 15.71 4.83
N GLY A 75 -2.98 16.14 3.82
CA GLY A 75 -3.42 16.16 2.42
C GLY A 75 -3.29 14.83 1.70
N PHE A 76 -2.34 14.00 2.11
CA PHE A 76 -2.16 12.67 1.53
C PHE A 76 -3.19 11.69 2.10
N LYS A 77 -3.98 11.09 1.22
CA LYS A 77 -5.02 10.13 1.62
C LYS A 77 -4.53 8.70 1.41
N SER A 78 -4.13 8.02 2.50
CA SER A 78 -3.86 6.58 2.47
C SER A 78 -5.17 5.77 2.39
N GLY A 79 -5.12 4.63 1.73
CA GLY A 79 -6.21 3.66 1.68
C GLY A 79 -6.67 3.32 0.26
N VAL A 80 -7.85 2.74 0.19
CA VAL A 80 -8.51 2.40 -1.08
C VAL A 80 -8.95 3.68 -1.79
N VAL A 81 -8.55 3.82 -3.05
CA VAL A 81 -8.92 4.94 -3.91
C VAL A 81 -10.08 4.57 -4.82
N ALA A 82 -10.06 3.37 -5.38
CA ALA A 82 -11.12 2.87 -6.25
C ALA A 82 -11.32 1.37 -6.08
N MET A 83 -12.57 0.94 -6.22
CA MET A 83 -12.96 -0.46 -6.33
C MET A 83 -13.13 -0.84 -7.80
N SER A 84 -12.83 -2.08 -8.14
CA SER A 84 -12.99 -2.61 -9.50
C SER A 84 -14.45 -2.58 -9.94
N ARG A 85 -14.67 -2.11 -11.15
CA ARG A 85 -16.00 -2.11 -11.78
C ARG A 85 -16.39 -3.47 -12.35
N SER A 86 -15.39 -4.25 -12.77
CA SER A 86 -15.59 -5.58 -13.37
C SER A 86 -15.67 -6.70 -12.33
N MET A 87 -15.09 -6.50 -11.12
CA MET A 87 -15.04 -7.51 -10.07
C MET A 87 -15.48 -6.93 -8.72
N PRO A 88 -16.74 -7.16 -8.31
CA PRO A 88 -17.25 -6.68 -7.02
C PRO A 88 -16.40 -7.16 -5.84
N GLY A 89 -16.09 -6.25 -4.92
CA GLY A 89 -15.28 -6.54 -3.73
C GLY A 89 -13.77 -6.44 -3.93
N LEU A 90 -13.28 -6.30 -5.18
CA LEU A 90 -11.86 -6.14 -5.46
C LEU A 90 -11.44 -4.67 -5.40
N VAL A 91 -10.32 -4.40 -4.74
CA VAL A 91 -9.64 -3.09 -4.81
C VAL A 91 -8.97 -2.94 -6.16
N GLU A 92 -9.30 -1.91 -6.91
CA GLU A 92 -8.65 -1.54 -8.17
C GLU A 92 -7.40 -0.70 -7.94
N SER A 93 -7.54 0.35 -7.11
CA SER A 93 -6.47 1.30 -6.85
C SER A 93 -6.37 1.63 -5.37
N SER A 94 -5.16 1.71 -4.86
CA SER A 94 -4.87 2.10 -3.49
C SER A 94 -3.55 2.84 -3.39
N GLN A 95 -3.40 3.61 -2.32
CA GLN A 95 -2.13 4.23 -1.96
C GLN A 95 -1.91 4.17 -0.45
N ASN A 96 -0.66 4.08 -0.04
CA ASN A 96 -0.28 3.97 1.35
C ASN A 96 0.95 4.84 1.65
N LEU A 97 0.86 5.65 2.70
CA LEU A 97 2.03 6.29 3.28
C LEU A 97 2.67 5.29 4.26
N GLY A 98 3.65 4.53 3.77
CA GLY A 98 4.27 3.45 4.52
C GLY A 98 5.32 3.92 5.51
N ILE A 99 6.05 4.99 5.16
CA ILE A 99 7.10 5.58 6.03
C ILE A 99 6.99 7.10 5.98
N ALA A 100 7.10 7.73 7.15
CA ALA A 100 7.28 9.17 7.27
C ALA A 100 8.29 9.45 8.38
N ASN A 101 9.35 10.20 8.09
CA ASN A 101 10.34 10.55 9.08
C ASN A 101 10.96 11.93 8.83
N ILE A 102 11.52 12.50 9.90
CA ILE A 102 12.36 13.69 9.85
C ILE A 102 13.76 13.27 10.29
N SER A 103 14.71 13.34 9.36
CA SER A 103 16.11 12.98 9.58
C SER A 103 17.03 13.97 8.87
N GLY A 104 18.12 14.39 9.53
CA GLY A 104 19.08 15.32 8.96
C GLY A 104 18.51 16.70 8.60
N GLY A 105 17.38 17.10 9.21
CA GLY A 105 16.68 18.35 8.88
C GLY A 105 15.75 18.25 7.68
N TYR A 106 15.56 17.06 7.10
CA TYR A 106 14.67 16.80 5.97
C TYR A 106 13.48 15.96 6.41
N PHE A 107 12.31 16.30 5.87
CA PHE A 107 11.15 15.40 5.90
C PHE A 107 11.22 14.42 4.73
N ASN A 108 11.11 13.15 5.03
CA ASN A 108 11.09 12.08 4.05
C ASN A 108 9.78 11.29 4.19
N ALA A 109 9.15 10.99 3.07
CA ALA A 109 7.96 10.17 2.98
C ALA A 109 8.13 9.09 1.91
N VAL A 110 7.77 7.85 2.23
CA VAL A 110 7.76 6.76 1.26
C VAL A 110 6.34 6.26 1.11
N MET A 111 5.86 6.29 -0.12
CA MET A 111 4.48 5.95 -0.46
C MET A 111 4.46 4.79 -1.44
N SER A 112 3.57 3.83 -1.21
CA SER A 112 3.27 2.75 -2.14
C SER A 112 1.98 3.08 -2.89
N VAL A 113 2.03 3.06 -4.22
CA VAL A 113 0.86 3.24 -5.10
C VAL A 113 0.62 1.94 -5.85
N ARG A 114 -0.60 1.47 -5.83
CA ARG A 114 -1.02 0.26 -6.55
C ARG A 114 -2.28 0.52 -7.35
N SER A 115 -2.29 0.06 -8.57
CA SER A 115 -3.49 0.00 -9.41
C SER A 115 -3.36 -1.11 -10.44
N SER A 116 -4.44 -1.83 -10.66
CA SER A 116 -4.56 -2.76 -11.79
C SER A 116 -4.83 -2.04 -13.12
N VAL A 117 -5.12 -0.72 -13.09
CA VAL A 117 -5.45 0.10 -14.25
C VAL A 117 -4.33 1.13 -14.48
N LYS A 118 -3.62 1.02 -15.60
CA LYS A 118 -2.44 1.85 -15.91
C LYS A 118 -2.72 3.36 -15.87
N PRO A 119 -3.77 3.91 -16.50
CA PRO A 119 -4.11 5.33 -16.40
C PRO A 119 -4.36 5.81 -14.97
N GLU A 120 -5.01 5.00 -14.13
CA GLU A 120 -5.28 5.35 -12.74
C GLU A 120 -4.02 5.37 -11.91
N LYS A 121 -3.10 4.39 -12.12
CA LYS A 121 -1.78 4.40 -11.48
C LYS A 121 -1.04 5.70 -11.80
N GLN A 122 -1.02 6.08 -13.08
CA GLN A 122 -0.37 7.32 -13.51
C GLN A 122 -1.01 8.56 -12.88
N ARG A 123 -2.33 8.62 -12.83
CA ARG A 123 -3.07 9.74 -12.20
C ARG A 123 -2.71 9.89 -10.71
N LEU A 124 -2.59 8.78 -9.98
CA LEU A 124 -2.19 8.80 -8.57
C LEU A 124 -0.75 9.31 -8.40
N ILE A 125 0.17 8.85 -9.25
CA ILE A 125 1.57 9.30 -9.25
C ILE A 125 1.66 10.79 -9.57
N ASP A 126 0.88 11.27 -10.53
CA ASP A 126 0.87 12.69 -10.92
C ASP A 126 0.31 13.55 -9.78
N GLY A 127 -0.73 13.10 -9.07
CA GLY A 127 -1.22 13.78 -7.88
C GLY A 127 -0.18 13.87 -6.75
N ILE A 128 0.62 12.82 -6.54
CA ILE A 128 1.74 12.88 -5.58
C ILE A 128 2.81 13.85 -6.07
N ARG A 129 3.11 13.88 -7.37
CA ARG A 129 4.09 14.80 -7.96
C ARG A 129 3.66 16.26 -7.78
N GLU A 130 2.41 16.57 -8.01
CA GLU A 130 1.84 17.90 -7.78
C GLU A 130 1.93 18.30 -6.31
N LEU A 131 1.58 17.37 -5.40
CA LEU A 131 1.69 17.58 -3.96
C LEU A 131 3.14 17.84 -3.53
N ALA A 132 4.10 17.05 -4.02
CA ALA A 132 5.52 17.23 -3.74
C ALA A 132 6.02 18.59 -4.26
N ALA A 133 5.69 18.94 -5.49
CA ALA A 133 6.06 20.20 -6.10
C ALA A 133 5.50 21.41 -5.34
N HIS A 134 4.25 21.31 -4.83
CA HIS A 134 3.63 22.37 -4.04
C HIS A 134 4.41 22.71 -2.77
N TYR A 135 5.05 21.72 -2.15
CA TYR A 135 5.89 21.91 -0.96
C TYR A 135 7.39 22.02 -1.27
N GLY A 136 7.78 22.07 -2.54
CA GLY A 136 9.18 22.13 -2.96
C GLY A 136 9.97 20.87 -2.62
N ALA A 137 9.27 19.73 -2.57
CA ALA A 137 9.88 18.42 -2.31
C ALA A 137 10.28 17.75 -3.63
N GLU A 138 11.31 16.92 -3.56
CA GLU A 138 11.78 16.07 -4.66
C GLU A 138 11.03 14.72 -4.63
N LEU A 139 10.58 14.26 -5.79
CA LEU A 139 9.91 12.96 -5.95
C LEU A 139 10.80 12.00 -6.73
N ASN A 140 11.14 10.88 -6.10
CA ASN A 140 11.80 9.75 -6.74
C ASN A 140 10.83 8.57 -6.85
N ILE A 141 10.76 7.94 -8.03
CA ILE A 141 9.91 6.77 -8.30
C ILE A 141 10.80 5.56 -8.50
N HIS A 142 10.51 4.48 -7.80
CA HIS A 142 11.22 3.21 -7.92
C HIS A 142 10.24 2.04 -7.82
N GLY A 143 10.67 0.85 -8.27
CA GLY A 143 9.86 -0.36 -8.20
C GLY A 143 8.57 -0.28 -9.03
N ASP A 144 8.62 0.43 -10.18
CA ASP A 144 7.45 0.58 -11.04
C ASP A 144 7.19 -0.73 -11.81
N TYR A 145 6.09 -1.39 -11.46
CA TYR A 145 5.59 -2.58 -12.15
C TYR A 145 4.40 -2.21 -13.03
N PRO A 146 4.34 -2.74 -14.27
CA PRO A 146 3.17 -2.60 -15.13
C PRO A 146 1.91 -3.17 -14.45
N ALA A 147 0.78 -2.54 -14.71
CA ALA A 147 -0.52 -3.08 -14.32
C ALA A 147 -0.80 -4.37 -15.10
N TRP A 148 -1.35 -5.37 -14.41
CA TRP A 148 -1.92 -6.56 -15.05
C TRP A 148 -3.43 -6.48 -14.96
N GLU A 149 -4.03 -5.86 -15.98
CA GLU A 149 -5.46 -5.63 -16.03
C GLU A 149 -6.23 -6.95 -16.22
N TYR A 150 -7.39 -7.05 -15.58
CA TYR A 150 -8.28 -8.18 -15.79
C TYR A 150 -8.77 -8.20 -17.25
N ARG A 151 -8.51 -9.30 -17.94
CA ARG A 151 -8.96 -9.50 -19.32
C ARG A 151 -10.32 -10.19 -19.31
N GLU A 152 -11.40 -9.47 -19.70
CA GLU A 152 -12.76 -10.04 -19.72
C GLU A 152 -12.85 -11.29 -20.60
N ASN A 153 -12.30 -11.24 -21.81
CA ASN A 153 -12.31 -12.34 -22.77
C ASN A 153 -10.93 -13.02 -22.82
N SER A 154 -10.71 -14.02 -21.98
CA SER A 154 -9.47 -14.81 -21.91
C SER A 154 -9.75 -16.25 -22.35
N ARG A 155 -9.24 -16.60 -23.53
CA ARG A 155 -9.36 -17.97 -24.06
C ARG A 155 -8.62 -18.99 -23.19
N LEU A 156 -7.48 -18.59 -22.63
CA LEU A 156 -6.70 -19.44 -21.75
C LEU A 156 -7.47 -19.73 -20.46
N ARG A 157 -7.99 -18.70 -19.78
CA ARG A 157 -8.79 -18.86 -18.55
C ARG A 157 -10.02 -19.74 -18.79
N ASP A 158 -10.73 -19.51 -19.91
CA ASP A 158 -11.93 -20.29 -20.22
C ASP A 158 -11.58 -21.76 -20.42
N LYS A 159 -10.48 -22.05 -21.15
CA LYS A 159 -10.02 -23.42 -21.36
C LYS A 159 -9.56 -24.09 -20.05
N MET A 160 -8.81 -23.37 -19.22
CA MET A 160 -8.38 -23.87 -17.92
C MET A 160 -9.57 -24.14 -16.98
N THR A 161 -10.59 -23.28 -17.01
CA THR A 161 -11.82 -23.48 -16.24
C THR A 161 -12.55 -24.77 -16.68
N GLU A 162 -12.69 -25.00 -17.98
CA GLU A 162 -13.27 -26.24 -18.53
C GLU A 162 -12.51 -27.50 -18.08
N VAL A 163 -11.17 -27.48 -18.21
CA VAL A 163 -10.33 -28.61 -17.82
C VAL A 163 -10.41 -28.87 -16.31
N PHE A 164 -10.35 -27.81 -15.51
CA PHE A 164 -10.45 -27.93 -14.06
C PHE A 164 -11.79 -28.52 -13.62
N GLU A 165 -12.90 -28.05 -14.20
CA GLU A 165 -14.24 -28.58 -13.91
C GLU A 165 -14.35 -30.06 -14.30
N LYS A 166 -13.75 -30.44 -15.43
CA LYS A 166 -13.71 -31.84 -15.86
C LYS A 166 -12.90 -32.73 -14.92
N MET A 167 -11.76 -32.23 -14.41
CA MET A 167 -10.88 -32.99 -13.52
C MET A 167 -11.42 -33.11 -12.10
N TYR A 168 -12.01 -32.04 -11.58
CA TYR A 168 -12.35 -31.93 -10.16
C TYR A 168 -13.86 -31.86 -9.87
N GLY A 169 -14.72 -31.85 -10.89
CA GLY A 169 -16.18 -31.79 -10.73
C GLY A 169 -16.72 -30.47 -10.21
N LYS A 170 -15.92 -29.43 -10.18
CA LYS A 170 -16.28 -28.06 -9.73
C LYS A 170 -15.50 -27.02 -10.50
N LYS A 171 -16.08 -25.83 -10.63
CA LYS A 171 -15.36 -24.69 -11.26
C LYS A 171 -14.28 -24.16 -10.33
N PRO A 172 -13.13 -23.70 -10.87
CA PRO A 172 -12.15 -22.99 -10.09
C PRO A 172 -12.69 -21.62 -9.67
N THR A 173 -12.20 -21.10 -8.55
CA THR A 173 -12.39 -19.69 -8.22
C THR A 173 -11.45 -18.86 -9.08
N VAL A 174 -12.01 -17.89 -9.80
CA VAL A 174 -11.25 -16.90 -10.57
C VAL A 174 -11.16 -15.63 -9.72
N GLU A 175 -9.95 -15.28 -9.37
CA GLU A 175 -9.67 -14.11 -8.56
C GLU A 175 -8.69 -13.18 -9.29
N THR A 176 -8.68 -11.94 -8.89
CA THR A 176 -7.64 -11.00 -9.28
C THR A 176 -6.93 -10.53 -8.02
N VAL A 177 -5.64 -10.32 -8.11
CA VAL A 177 -4.84 -9.89 -6.97
C VAL A 177 -4.36 -8.46 -7.17
N HIS A 178 -4.38 -7.69 -6.09
CA HIS A 178 -3.87 -6.32 -6.07
C HIS A 178 -2.35 -6.33 -5.77
N ALA A 179 -1.60 -7.01 -6.65
CA ALA A 179 -0.16 -7.20 -6.52
C ALA A 179 0.53 -7.07 -7.89
N GLY A 180 1.82 -6.71 -7.88
CA GLY A 180 2.67 -6.80 -9.07
C GLY A 180 3.02 -8.25 -9.34
N LEU A 181 2.71 -8.72 -10.55
CA LEU A 181 3.06 -10.07 -11.02
C LEU A 181 3.80 -9.97 -12.35
N GLU A 182 4.60 -10.99 -12.66
CA GLU A 182 5.36 -11.12 -13.91
C GLU A 182 4.46 -11.07 -15.15
N CYS A 183 3.21 -11.50 -15.01
CA CYS A 183 2.21 -11.42 -16.07
C CYS A 183 1.98 -9.98 -16.57
N GLY A 184 2.07 -8.98 -15.69
CA GLY A 184 2.00 -7.57 -16.08
C GLY A 184 3.19 -7.16 -16.95
N LEU A 185 4.41 -7.59 -16.56
CA LEU A 185 5.64 -7.32 -17.31
C LEU A 185 5.63 -7.95 -18.70
N LEU A 186 5.16 -9.20 -18.78
CA LEU A 186 5.06 -9.93 -20.06
C LEU A 186 3.95 -9.33 -20.95
N GLY A 187 2.83 -8.96 -20.33
CA GLY A 187 1.69 -8.37 -21.05
C GLY A 187 1.98 -7.01 -21.67
N GLU A 188 2.88 -6.22 -21.06
CA GLU A 188 3.32 -4.95 -21.64
C GLU A 188 4.21 -5.14 -22.88
N LYS A 189 4.93 -6.24 -22.96
CA LYS A 189 5.89 -6.52 -24.04
C LYS A 189 5.34 -7.39 -25.16
N ILE A 190 4.33 -8.20 -24.89
CA ILE A 190 3.79 -9.18 -25.83
C ILE A 190 2.37 -8.79 -26.23
N ALA A 191 2.20 -8.36 -27.46
CA ALA A 191 0.88 -7.99 -27.98
C ALA A 191 -0.08 -9.20 -27.95
N GLY A 192 -1.29 -8.99 -27.43
CA GLY A 192 -2.31 -10.03 -27.30
C GLY A 192 -2.05 -11.07 -26.22
N PHE A 193 -1.05 -10.85 -25.35
CA PHE A 193 -0.71 -11.75 -24.24
C PHE A 193 -1.94 -12.10 -23.40
N ASP A 194 -2.18 -13.41 -23.23
CA ASP A 194 -3.24 -13.96 -22.41
C ASP A 194 -2.60 -14.85 -21.35
N ALA A 195 -2.83 -14.55 -20.08
CA ALA A 195 -2.15 -15.21 -18.98
C ALA A 195 -3.08 -15.48 -17.80
N VAL A 196 -2.79 -16.56 -17.11
CA VAL A 196 -3.39 -16.96 -15.83
C VAL A 196 -2.25 -17.27 -14.87
N SER A 197 -2.33 -16.77 -13.64
CA SER A 197 -1.43 -17.13 -12.56
C SER A 197 -2.10 -18.19 -11.69
N LEU A 198 -1.38 -19.24 -11.39
CA LEU A 198 -1.81 -20.30 -10.48
C LEU A 198 -0.58 -20.92 -9.81
N GLY A 199 -0.81 -21.57 -8.69
CA GLY A 199 0.27 -22.22 -7.94
C GLY A 199 -0.26 -23.19 -6.89
N PRO A 200 0.64 -23.91 -6.21
CA PRO A 200 0.28 -24.75 -5.07
C PRO A 200 -0.15 -23.93 -3.85
N ASP A 201 -0.75 -24.62 -2.88
CA ASP A 201 -1.05 -24.02 -1.57
C ASP A 201 0.26 -23.67 -0.86
N MET A 202 0.41 -22.41 -0.47
CA MET A 202 1.61 -21.87 0.18
C MET A 202 1.24 -21.07 1.42
N TRP A 203 2.09 -21.07 2.42
CA TRP A 203 1.93 -20.33 3.67
C TRP A 203 3.20 -19.58 4.02
N ASP A 204 3.03 -18.54 4.83
CA ASP A 204 4.10 -17.67 5.34
C ASP A 204 4.99 -17.08 4.23
N ILE A 205 4.39 -16.76 3.09
CA ILE A 205 5.06 -16.25 1.89
C ILE A 205 5.89 -15.01 2.25
N HIS A 206 7.13 -14.94 1.73
CA HIS A 206 8.11 -13.89 2.01
C HIS A 206 8.66 -13.87 3.44
N THR A 207 8.59 -14.98 4.14
CA THR A 207 9.22 -15.15 5.47
C THR A 207 10.21 -16.30 5.50
N ALA A 208 11.00 -16.40 6.58
CA ALA A 208 11.90 -17.54 6.78
C ALA A 208 11.15 -18.86 7.03
N ASN A 209 9.84 -18.81 7.29
CA ASN A 209 8.97 -19.97 7.52
C ASN A 209 8.16 -20.35 6.28
N GLU A 210 8.45 -19.75 5.14
CA GLU A 210 7.74 -20.04 3.90
C GLU A 210 7.77 -21.52 3.56
N HIS A 211 6.61 -22.09 3.31
CA HIS A 211 6.44 -23.49 2.98
C HIS A 211 5.26 -23.73 2.04
N LEU A 212 5.29 -24.85 1.33
CA LEU A 212 4.24 -25.23 0.39
C LEU A 212 3.76 -26.68 0.61
N SER A 213 2.58 -26.98 0.13
CA SER A 213 2.00 -28.32 0.15
C SER A 213 2.52 -29.17 -1.01
N VAL A 214 3.25 -30.25 -0.70
CA VAL A 214 3.74 -31.20 -1.72
C VAL A 214 2.58 -31.84 -2.48
N SER A 215 1.48 -32.18 -1.81
CA SER A 215 0.31 -32.79 -2.44
C SER A 215 -0.42 -31.80 -3.37
N SER A 216 -0.47 -30.51 -3.04
CA SER A 216 -1.07 -29.51 -3.94
C SER A 216 -0.17 -29.22 -5.13
N THR A 217 1.15 -29.24 -4.95
CA THR A 217 2.12 -29.14 -6.06
C THR A 217 1.89 -30.24 -7.09
N LYS A 218 1.69 -31.48 -6.62
CA LYS A 218 1.35 -32.60 -7.52
C LYS A 218 0.06 -32.34 -8.28
N ARG A 219 -1.00 -31.87 -7.62
CA ARG A 219 -2.28 -31.54 -8.29
C ARG A 219 -2.13 -30.43 -9.33
N VAL A 220 -1.35 -29.40 -9.03
CA VAL A 220 -1.07 -28.30 -9.98
C VAL A 220 -0.30 -28.85 -11.20
N TYR A 221 0.70 -29.69 -10.98
CA TYR A 221 1.45 -30.32 -12.09
C TYR A 221 0.56 -31.20 -12.98
N GLU A 222 -0.34 -31.97 -12.38
CA GLU A 222 -1.29 -32.84 -13.13
C GLU A 222 -2.34 -32.03 -13.90
N PHE A 223 -2.63 -30.82 -13.43
CA PHE A 223 -3.59 -29.90 -14.06
C PHE A 223 -2.98 -29.16 -15.27
N LEU A 224 -1.67 -28.84 -15.24
CA LEU A 224 -0.94 -28.15 -16.32
C LEU A 224 -0.60 -29.12 -17.46
#